data_aef58341e37c37681cbf2afd05e6fbf7
#
_entry.id   aef58341e37c37681cbf2afd05e6fbf7
#
_cell.length_a   1.000
_cell.length_b   1.000
_cell.length_c   1.000
_cell.angle_alpha   90.00
_cell.angle_beta   90.00
_cell.angle_gamma   90.00
#
_symmetry.space_group_name_H-M   'P 1'
#
loop_
_entity.id
_entity.type
_entity.pdbx_description
1 polymer ?
#
loop_
_entity_poly.entity_id
_entity_poly.type
_entity_poly.pdbx_seq_one_letter_code
_entity_poly.pdbx_strand_id
1 'polypeptide(L)'
;MDNVNLQLYSFGFDCPLTLLEKIKKAGEMGYAGVEFARGYQDIPVEDVKKALEEAGVTADSAHVAFNFMEEDLPYLAKLGVTFVACPMAAFNTTEEAMETAEELNKFGELAKEYGITIGYHNHTGEFYQDNGVYLMDTLIENTDPGTVAFEIDCGWASAAGVDPVAYINKYAGRIAAIHIKENGAVIGADKPKSRYDAPPKFEIGPDGKPVFPPEFKKMMEEREKLNVPTGTGIVDWKAVKAAADAQRDNVIYVVEREASYGGKSRIECLTEDIAWLKANL
;
A
#
# COMPACT_ATOMS: atom_id res chain seq x y z
N MET A 1 19.60 0.70 4.15
CA MET A 1 18.34 0.48 4.91
C MET A 1 18.10 -1.03 5.05
N ASP A 2 18.08 -1.55 6.28
CA ASP A 2 17.97 -3.02 6.50
C ASP A 2 16.55 -3.47 6.90
N ASN A 3 15.74 -2.58 7.45
CA ASN A 3 14.40 -2.89 7.92
C ASN A 3 13.36 -2.46 6.87
N VAL A 4 13.22 -3.27 5.82
CA VAL A 4 12.30 -3.03 4.70
C VAL A 4 11.44 -4.26 4.48
N ASN A 5 10.14 -4.03 4.44
CA ASN A 5 9.13 -5.07 4.19
C ASN A 5 8.78 -5.15 2.70
N LEU A 6 8.16 -6.24 2.32
CA LEU A 6 7.62 -6.45 0.99
C LEU A 6 6.10 -6.56 1.04
N GLN A 7 5.40 -5.72 0.29
CA GLN A 7 3.97 -5.92 0.02
C GLN A 7 3.79 -7.18 -0.85
N LEU A 8 3.10 -8.20 -0.34
CA LEU A 8 2.98 -9.51 -1.02
C LEU A 8 2.16 -9.48 -2.31
N TYR A 9 1.37 -8.44 -2.53
CA TYR A 9 0.72 -8.16 -3.81
C TYR A 9 1.74 -7.99 -4.96
N SER A 10 2.94 -7.52 -4.64
CA SER A 10 4.02 -7.25 -5.60
C SER A 10 4.48 -8.48 -6.38
N PHE A 11 4.20 -9.69 -5.91
CA PHE A 11 4.44 -10.90 -6.71
C PHE A 11 3.55 -11.00 -7.96
N GLY A 12 2.42 -10.28 -7.99
CA GLY A 12 1.45 -10.31 -9.09
C GLY A 12 0.41 -11.43 -8.96
N PHE A 13 -0.69 -11.26 -9.68
CA PHE A 13 -1.80 -12.23 -9.66
C PHE A 13 -1.51 -13.53 -10.41
N ASP A 14 -0.55 -13.50 -11.33
CA ASP A 14 -0.12 -14.65 -12.14
C ASP A 14 1.01 -15.46 -11.49
N CYS A 15 1.48 -15.02 -10.32
CA CYS A 15 2.52 -15.71 -9.58
C CYS A 15 2.00 -17.06 -9.06
N PRO A 16 2.63 -18.20 -9.40
CA PRO A 16 2.16 -19.52 -8.99
C PRO A 16 2.46 -19.86 -7.53
N LEU A 17 3.23 -19.02 -6.82
CA LEU A 17 3.60 -19.27 -5.44
C LEU A 17 2.40 -19.12 -4.49
N THR A 18 2.25 -20.06 -3.58
CA THR A 18 1.35 -19.95 -2.43
C THR A 18 1.76 -18.82 -1.50
N LEU A 19 0.90 -18.39 -0.57
CA LEU A 19 1.24 -17.37 0.42
C LEU A 19 2.50 -17.73 1.22
N LEU A 20 2.60 -18.97 1.70
CA LEU A 20 3.74 -19.43 2.49
C LEU A 20 5.04 -19.41 1.68
N GLU A 21 4.98 -19.78 0.40
CA GLU A 21 6.13 -19.68 -0.51
C GLU A 21 6.52 -18.24 -0.82
N LYS A 22 5.55 -17.30 -0.92
CA LYS A 22 5.83 -15.86 -1.07
C LYS A 22 6.55 -15.29 0.17
N ILE A 23 6.12 -15.66 1.37
CA ILE A 23 6.78 -15.28 2.63
C ILE A 23 8.24 -15.78 2.63
N LYS A 24 8.45 -17.05 2.33
CA LYS A 24 9.80 -17.63 2.21
C LYS A 24 10.65 -16.88 1.17
N LYS A 25 10.06 -16.58 0.01
CA LYS A 25 10.74 -15.88 -1.07
C LYS A 25 11.13 -14.46 -0.68
N ALA A 26 10.30 -13.75 0.11
CA ALA A 26 10.63 -12.43 0.64
C ALA A 26 11.90 -12.48 1.52
N GLY A 27 12.00 -13.45 2.44
CA GLY A 27 13.20 -13.66 3.25
C GLY A 27 14.44 -14.01 2.40
N GLU A 28 14.29 -14.90 1.41
CA GLU A 28 15.38 -15.25 0.48
C GLU A 28 15.92 -14.06 -0.33
N MET A 29 15.06 -13.10 -0.69
CA MET A 29 15.45 -11.84 -1.35
C MET A 29 16.11 -10.86 -0.39
N GLY A 30 15.95 -11.06 0.93
CA GLY A 30 16.57 -10.23 1.96
C GLY A 30 15.67 -9.12 2.50
N TYR A 31 14.36 -9.20 2.34
CA TYR A 31 13.42 -8.35 3.06
C TYR A 31 13.39 -8.72 4.54
N ALA A 32 13.14 -7.73 5.40
CA ALA A 32 13.07 -7.93 6.86
C ALA A 32 11.68 -8.35 7.33
N GLY A 33 10.66 -8.01 6.56
CA GLY A 33 9.28 -8.33 6.87
C GLY A 33 8.41 -8.38 5.63
N VAL A 34 7.12 -8.61 5.85
CA VAL A 34 6.10 -8.63 4.82
C VAL A 34 4.90 -7.77 5.23
N GLU A 35 4.25 -7.20 4.23
CA GLU A 35 2.91 -6.66 4.33
C GLU A 35 1.94 -7.58 3.61
N PHE A 36 0.88 -7.98 4.30
CA PHE A 36 -0.12 -8.85 3.72
C PHE A 36 -1.11 -8.10 2.82
N ALA A 37 -1.53 -8.74 1.73
CA ALA A 37 -2.62 -8.31 0.84
C ALA A 37 -3.75 -9.36 0.82
N ARG A 38 -4.21 -9.78 2.00
CA ARG A 38 -5.13 -10.94 2.20
C ARG A 38 -4.56 -12.26 1.66
N GLY A 39 -5.40 -13.26 1.44
CA GLY A 39 -4.98 -14.59 0.96
C GLY A 39 -4.52 -15.55 2.05
N TYR A 40 -4.69 -15.16 3.32
CA TYR A 40 -4.36 -15.96 4.52
C TYR A 40 -5.57 -16.63 5.18
N GLN A 41 -6.79 -16.29 4.79
CA GLN A 41 -8.03 -16.61 5.51
C GLN A 41 -8.25 -18.09 5.74
N ASP A 42 -7.88 -18.91 4.76
CA ASP A 42 -8.04 -20.38 4.82
C ASP A 42 -6.79 -21.10 5.36
N ILE A 43 -5.77 -20.34 5.81
CA ILE A 43 -4.52 -20.90 6.32
C ILE A 43 -4.51 -20.82 7.85
N PRO A 44 -4.24 -21.90 8.58
CA PRO A 44 -4.06 -21.85 10.03
C PRO A 44 -3.00 -20.81 10.42
N VAL A 45 -3.31 -19.97 11.40
CA VAL A 45 -2.40 -18.88 11.82
C VAL A 45 -1.01 -19.42 12.22
N GLU A 46 -0.94 -20.61 12.81
CA GLU A 46 0.33 -21.23 13.23
C GLU A 46 1.20 -21.63 12.03
N ASP A 47 0.60 -21.98 10.89
CA ASP A 47 1.36 -22.30 9.66
C ASP A 47 1.98 -21.02 9.06
N VAL A 48 1.26 -19.90 9.12
CA VAL A 48 1.80 -18.61 8.68
C VAL A 48 2.91 -18.13 9.63
N LYS A 49 2.71 -18.22 10.95
CA LYS A 49 3.76 -17.91 11.94
C LYS A 49 5.03 -18.70 11.70
N LYS A 50 4.88 -20.00 11.50
CA LYS A 50 5.99 -20.89 11.21
C LYS A 50 6.73 -20.48 9.93
N ALA A 51 5.98 -20.12 8.86
CA ALA A 51 6.59 -19.67 7.61
C ALA A 51 7.36 -18.36 7.79
N LEU A 52 6.84 -17.39 8.58
CA LEU A 52 7.53 -16.16 8.94
C LEU A 52 8.82 -16.43 9.72
N GLU A 53 8.75 -17.29 10.74
CA GLU A 53 9.92 -17.68 11.55
C GLU A 53 10.99 -18.39 10.70
N GLU A 54 10.61 -19.37 9.89
CA GLU A 54 11.53 -20.09 9.00
C GLU A 54 12.16 -19.19 7.93
N ALA A 55 11.43 -18.16 7.47
CA ALA A 55 11.95 -17.17 6.52
C ALA A 55 12.79 -16.08 7.19
N GLY A 56 12.73 -15.95 8.53
CA GLY A 56 13.40 -14.89 9.28
C GLY A 56 12.81 -13.51 9.00
N VAL A 57 11.50 -13.40 8.75
CA VAL A 57 10.81 -12.13 8.44
C VAL A 57 9.66 -11.88 9.43
N THR A 58 9.32 -10.60 9.64
CA THR A 58 8.18 -10.18 10.45
C THR A 58 6.92 -9.96 9.60
N ALA A 59 5.77 -9.82 10.27
CA ALA A 59 4.52 -9.39 9.68
C ALA A 59 4.10 -8.08 10.37
N ASP A 60 4.48 -6.93 9.82
CA ASP A 60 4.32 -5.65 10.51
C ASP A 60 3.02 -4.94 10.11
N SER A 61 2.57 -5.13 8.86
CA SER A 61 1.39 -4.47 8.31
C SER A 61 0.57 -5.35 7.38
N ALA A 62 -0.64 -4.90 7.07
CA ALA A 62 -1.52 -5.54 6.11
C ALA A 62 -2.45 -4.55 5.41
N HIS A 63 -2.78 -4.82 4.15
CA HIS A 63 -3.86 -4.17 3.42
C HIS A 63 -5.16 -4.96 3.57
N VAL A 64 -6.18 -4.31 4.11
CA VAL A 64 -7.53 -4.89 4.32
C VAL A 64 -8.59 -3.87 3.96
N ALA A 65 -9.48 -4.19 3.03
CA ALA A 65 -10.62 -3.34 2.71
C ALA A 65 -11.63 -3.30 3.87
N PHE A 66 -12.37 -2.21 4.02
CA PHE A 66 -13.30 -1.98 5.13
C PHE A 66 -14.26 -3.14 5.40
N ASN A 67 -14.81 -3.73 4.36
CA ASN A 67 -15.78 -4.83 4.48
C ASN A 67 -15.18 -6.14 5.04
N PHE A 68 -13.88 -6.21 5.23
CA PHE A 68 -13.18 -7.37 5.77
C PHE A 68 -12.43 -7.08 7.08
N MET A 69 -12.32 -5.82 7.49
CA MET A 69 -11.49 -5.44 8.65
C MET A 69 -11.94 -6.14 9.93
N GLU A 70 -13.25 -6.19 10.22
CA GLU A 70 -13.77 -6.81 11.45
C GLU A 70 -13.43 -8.31 11.51
N GLU A 71 -13.48 -9.00 10.36
CA GLU A 71 -13.15 -10.43 10.24
C GLU A 71 -11.64 -10.68 10.37
N ASP A 72 -10.81 -9.83 9.74
CA ASP A 72 -9.38 -10.08 9.57
C ASP A 72 -8.55 -9.63 10.79
N LEU A 73 -8.96 -8.59 11.53
CA LEU A 73 -8.21 -8.04 12.68
C LEU A 73 -7.78 -9.09 13.72
N PRO A 74 -8.66 -10.03 14.19
CA PRO A 74 -8.27 -11.04 15.16
C PRO A 74 -7.19 -12.02 14.65
N TYR A 75 -7.17 -12.28 13.35
CA TYR A 75 -6.17 -13.15 12.72
C TYR A 75 -4.83 -12.41 12.61
N LEU A 76 -4.84 -11.18 12.12
CA LEU A 76 -3.66 -10.34 11.93
C LEU A 76 -2.97 -10.02 13.27
N ALA A 77 -3.75 -9.75 14.32
CA ALA A 77 -3.21 -9.56 15.66
C ALA A 77 -2.41 -10.77 16.16
N LYS A 78 -2.89 -11.99 15.89
CA LYS A 78 -2.17 -13.22 16.25
C LYS A 78 -0.85 -13.38 15.48
N LEU A 79 -0.72 -12.78 14.30
CA LEU A 79 0.52 -12.77 13.51
C LEU A 79 1.51 -11.70 13.98
N GLY A 80 1.08 -10.77 14.86
CA GLY A 80 1.91 -9.68 15.34
C GLY A 80 1.81 -8.40 14.49
N VAL A 81 0.85 -8.33 13.55
CA VAL A 81 0.60 -7.13 12.76
C VAL A 81 0.18 -5.98 13.68
N THR A 82 0.80 -4.82 13.50
CA THR A 82 0.57 -3.63 14.32
C THR A 82 -0.10 -2.49 13.55
N PHE A 83 -0.11 -2.57 12.22
CA PHE A 83 -0.71 -1.56 11.34
C PHE A 83 -1.52 -2.22 10.23
N VAL A 84 -2.76 -1.76 10.02
CA VAL A 84 -3.65 -2.25 8.96
C VAL A 84 -4.20 -1.06 8.17
N ALA A 85 -3.84 -0.95 6.90
CA ALA A 85 -4.33 0.10 6.03
C ALA A 85 -5.48 -0.39 5.13
N CYS A 86 -6.50 0.45 4.95
CA CYS A 86 -7.44 0.30 3.84
C CYS A 86 -6.71 0.69 2.54
N PRO A 87 -6.55 -0.25 1.58
CA PRO A 87 -5.75 0.03 0.39
C PRO A 87 -6.49 0.88 -0.64
N MET A 88 -7.81 0.95 -0.55
CA MET A 88 -8.63 1.69 -1.51
C MET A 88 -10.05 1.90 -0.97
N ALA A 89 -10.54 3.13 -1.08
CA ALA A 89 -11.95 3.47 -0.93
C ALA A 89 -12.37 4.42 -2.07
N ALA A 90 -13.63 4.35 -2.45
CA ALA A 90 -14.17 5.26 -3.47
C ALA A 90 -14.72 6.51 -2.78
N PHE A 91 -14.18 7.69 -3.11
CA PHE A 91 -14.68 9.00 -2.71
C PHE A 91 -14.15 10.06 -3.67
N ASN A 92 -14.98 11.01 -4.07
CA ASN A 92 -14.61 12.03 -5.06
C ASN A 92 -15.00 13.46 -4.68
N THR A 93 -15.52 13.65 -3.47
CA THR A 93 -15.80 14.95 -2.86
C THR A 93 -15.25 14.98 -1.44
N THR A 94 -15.12 16.19 -0.88
CA THR A 94 -14.73 16.40 0.52
C THR A 94 -15.73 15.77 1.49
N GLU A 95 -17.03 15.78 1.19
CA GLU A 95 -18.05 15.14 2.00
C GLU A 95 -17.85 13.62 2.03
N GLU A 96 -17.65 12.99 0.88
CA GLU A 96 -17.38 11.54 0.82
C GLU A 96 -16.07 11.14 1.50
N ALA A 97 -15.05 12.01 1.44
CA ALA A 97 -13.79 11.80 2.18
C ALA A 97 -14.00 11.87 3.69
N MET A 98 -14.89 12.78 4.19
CA MET A 98 -15.28 12.81 5.62
C MET A 98 -16.02 11.55 6.04
N GLU A 99 -16.96 11.02 5.21
CA GLU A 99 -17.61 9.75 5.48
C GLU A 99 -16.60 8.58 5.57
N THR A 100 -15.59 8.60 4.71
CA THR A 100 -14.50 7.60 4.76
C THR A 100 -13.64 7.76 6.02
N ALA A 101 -13.42 9.00 6.48
CA ALA A 101 -12.73 9.27 7.75
C ALA A 101 -13.54 8.73 8.96
N GLU A 102 -14.87 8.84 8.94
CA GLU A 102 -15.74 8.25 9.97
C GLU A 102 -15.62 6.71 10.00
N GLU A 103 -15.53 6.07 8.84
CA GLU A 103 -15.28 4.62 8.76
C GLU A 103 -13.91 4.24 9.34
N LEU A 104 -12.85 5.00 9.00
CA LEU A 104 -11.52 4.79 9.58
C LEU A 104 -11.54 4.97 11.11
N ASN A 105 -12.18 6.00 11.62
CA ASN A 105 -12.32 6.23 13.07
C ASN A 105 -13.04 5.06 13.75
N LYS A 106 -14.14 4.57 13.17
CA LYS A 106 -14.86 3.40 13.69
C LYS A 106 -13.97 2.17 13.78
N PHE A 107 -13.23 1.85 12.71
CA PHE A 107 -12.33 0.71 12.72
C PHE A 107 -11.11 0.95 13.60
N GLY A 108 -10.63 2.20 13.72
CA GLY A 108 -9.58 2.57 14.66
C GLY A 108 -9.95 2.25 16.11
N GLU A 109 -11.17 2.59 16.53
CA GLU A 109 -11.67 2.23 17.87
C GLU A 109 -11.76 0.70 18.06
N LEU A 110 -12.28 -0.02 17.06
CA LEU A 110 -12.36 -1.49 17.11
C LEU A 110 -10.98 -2.14 17.20
N ALA A 111 -10.02 -1.65 16.43
CA ALA A 111 -8.68 -2.25 16.33
C ALA A 111 -7.83 -2.07 17.61
N LYS A 112 -8.19 -1.12 18.49
CA LYS A 112 -7.55 -0.95 19.80
C LYS A 112 -7.54 -2.24 20.63
N GLU A 113 -8.61 -3.02 20.57
CA GLU A 113 -8.74 -4.28 21.30
C GLU A 113 -7.69 -5.30 20.89
N TYR A 114 -7.15 -5.13 19.67
CA TYR A 114 -6.15 -5.99 19.05
C TYR A 114 -4.73 -5.41 19.09
N GLY A 115 -4.56 -4.18 19.60
CA GLY A 115 -3.28 -3.48 19.58
C GLY A 115 -2.84 -3.06 18.18
N ILE A 116 -3.79 -2.90 17.24
CA ILE A 116 -3.55 -2.52 15.85
C ILE A 116 -3.96 -1.07 15.63
N THR A 117 -3.13 -0.31 14.91
CA THR A 117 -3.47 1.01 14.37
C THR A 117 -4.10 0.84 13.00
N ILE A 118 -5.24 1.50 12.74
CA ILE A 118 -5.86 1.52 11.42
C ILE A 118 -5.27 2.64 10.58
N GLY A 119 -5.25 2.45 9.27
CA GLY A 119 -4.78 3.46 8.35
C GLY A 119 -5.44 3.43 6.98
N TYR A 120 -4.91 4.29 6.13
CA TYR A 120 -5.30 4.40 4.72
C TYR A 120 -4.05 4.52 3.86
N HIS A 121 -4.07 3.84 2.71
CA HIS A 121 -3.03 3.87 1.68
C HIS A 121 -3.54 4.65 0.47
N ASN A 122 -2.74 5.61 -0.02
CA ASN A 122 -3.12 6.46 -1.14
C ASN A 122 -2.68 5.92 -2.49
N HIS A 123 -3.45 6.30 -3.51
CA HIS A 123 -3.06 6.31 -4.92
C HIS A 123 -2.99 7.76 -5.43
N THR A 124 -3.12 7.98 -6.74
CA THR A 124 -3.15 9.33 -7.31
C THR A 124 -4.47 10.05 -7.05
N GLY A 125 -5.58 9.31 -6.99
CA GLY A 125 -6.94 9.87 -6.89
C GLY A 125 -7.18 10.68 -5.62
N GLU A 126 -6.57 10.32 -4.51
CA GLU A 126 -6.68 11.01 -3.23
C GLU A 126 -6.06 12.42 -3.26
N PHE A 127 -5.19 12.69 -4.22
CA PHE A 127 -4.62 14.01 -4.50
C PHE A 127 -5.41 14.81 -5.52
N TYR A 128 -6.59 14.34 -5.95
CA TYR A 128 -7.55 15.19 -6.64
C TYR A 128 -8.03 16.30 -5.69
N GLN A 129 -8.20 17.53 -6.24
CA GLN A 129 -8.68 18.66 -5.45
C GLN A 129 -10.18 18.87 -5.70
N ASP A 130 -10.95 18.71 -4.65
CA ASP A 130 -12.33 19.16 -4.61
C ASP A 130 -12.38 20.55 -3.96
N ASN A 131 -12.88 21.56 -4.72
CA ASN A 131 -12.90 22.96 -4.28
C ASN A 131 -11.53 23.51 -3.81
N GLY A 132 -10.42 22.99 -4.37
CA GLY A 132 -9.06 23.42 -4.04
C GLY A 132 -8.42 22.74 -2.84
N VAL A 133 -9.08 21.72 -2.25
CA VAL A 133 -8.60 20.90 -1.13
C VAL A 133 -8.34 19.48 -1.62
N TYR A 134 -7.18 18.92 -1.32
CA TYR A 134 -6.93 17.50 -1.59
C TYR A 134 -7.88 16.62 -0.79
N LEU A 135 -8.44 15.59 -1.43
CA LEU A 135 -9.28 14.61 -0.74
C LEU A 135 -8.50 13.90 0.38
N MET A 136 -7.21 13.66 0.17
CA MET A 136 -6.33 13.08 1.18
C MET A 136 -6.14 14.01 2.39
N ASP A 137 -6.06 15.33 2.19
CA ASP A 137 -6.01 16.30 3.29
C ASP A 137 -7.30 16.20 4.15
N THR A 138 -8.45 16.19 3.50
CA THR A 138 -9.74 16.03 4.18
C THR A 138 -9.79 14.73 4.99
N LEU A 139 -9.31 13.63 4.42
CA LEU A 139 -9.26 12.34 5.10
C LEU A 139 -8.39 12.38 6.36
N ILE A 140 -7.17 12.92 6.25
CA ILE A 140 -6.24 13.00 7.39
C ILE A 140 -6.78 13.91 8.50
N GLU A 141 -7.31 15.07 8.13
CA GLU A 141 -7.75 16.11 9.08
C GLU A 141 -9.04 15.73 9.84
N ASN A 142 -9.82 14.77 9.32
CA ASN A 142 -11.07 14.30 9.95
C ASN A 142 -10.93 12.94 10.65
N THR A 143 -9.71 12.41 10.81
CA THR A 143 -9.46 11.17 11.54
C THR A 143 -8.80 11.41 12.88
N ASP A 144 -9.14 10.56 13.88
CA ASP A 144 -8.56 10.59 15.22
C ASP A 144 -7.08 10.17 15.21
N PRO A 145 -6.14 11.07 15.54
CA PRO A 145 -4.71 10.73 15.55
C PRO A 145 -4.33 9.68 16.60
N GLY A 146 -5.20 9.38 17.55
CA GLY A 146 -4.96 8.35 18.58
C GLY A 146 -5.21 6.93 18.08
N THR A 147 -5.90 6.76 16.98
CA THR A 147 -6.33 5.44 16.47
C THR A 147 -6.09 5.22 14.99
N VAL A 148 -5.93 6.31 14.23
CA VAL A 148 -5.73 6.28 12.78
C VAL A 148 -4.40 6.94 12.41
N ALA A 149 -3.63 6.27 11.59
CA ALA A 149 -2.41 6.77 10.96
C ALA A 149 -2.47 6.53 9.45
N PHE A 150 -1.44 6.94 8.71
CA PHE A 150 -1.46 6.84 7.25
C PHE A 150 -0.23 6.11 6.74
N GLU A 151 -0.43 5.41 5.65
CA GLU A 151 0.60 4.84 4.83
C GLU A 151 0.69 5.68 3.54
N ILE A 152 1.81 6.38 3.38
CA ILE A 152 1.99 7.21 2.19
C ILE A 152 2.74 6.42 1.12
N ASP A 153 2.05 6.16 0.01
CA ASP A 153 2.72 5.72 -1.21
C ASP A 153 3.35 6.94 -1.89
N CYS A 154 4.68 7.03 -1.74
CA CYS A 154 5.45 8.15 -2.27
C CYS A 154 5.52 8.15 -3.80
N GLY A 155 5.44 6.99 -4.42
CA GLY A 155 5.38 6.88 -5.88
C GLY A 155 4.07 7.42 -6.44
N TRP A 156 2.94 7.04 -5.87
CA TRP A 156 1.64 7.56 -6.28
C TRP A 156 1.48 9.05 -5.96
N ALA A 157 1.96 9.53 -4.81
CA ALA A 157 1.97 10.95 -4.50
C ALA A 157 2.80 11.74 -5.53
N SER A 158 4.01 11.28 -5.85
CA SER A 158 4.86 11.90 -6.87
C SER A 158 4.25 11.83 -8.26
N ALA A 159 3.62 10.70 -8.63
CA ALA A 159 2.90 10.55 -9.90
C ALA A 159 1.71 11.51 -10.01
N ALA A 160 1.03 11.81 -8.90
CA ALA A 160 -0.02 12.83 -8.82
C ALA A 160 0.53 14.28 -8.93
N GLY A 161 1.84 14.48 -8.83
CA GLY A 161 2.48 15.79 -8.85
C GLY A 161 2.61 16.43 -7.46
N VAL A 162 2.48 15.62 -6.40
CA VAL A 162 2.64 16.05 -5.00
C VAL A 162 4.02 15.65 -4.51
N ASP A 163 4.73 16.56 -3.86
CA ASP A 163 6.01 16.28 -3.22
C ASP A 163 5.78 15.46 -1.93
N PRO A 164 6.19 14.19 -1.90
CA PRO A 164 5.98 13.33 -0.74
C PRO A 164 6.73 13.82 0.50
N VAL A 165 7.89 14.46 0.36
CA VAL A 165 8.66 15.02 1.49
C VAL A 165 7.89 16.15 2.16
N ALA A 166 7.37 17.09 1.35
CA ALA A 166 6.56 18.18 1.87
C ALA A 166 5.28 17.65 2.55
N TYR A 167 4.69 16.59 1.97
CA TYR A 167 3.47 15.97 2.49
C TYR A 167 3.69 15.24 3.83
N ILE A 168 4.77 14.47 3.95
CA ILE A 168 5.18 13.80 5.19
C ILE A 168 5.42 14.85 6.30
N ASN A 169 6.12 15.95 5.97
CA ASN A 169 6.37 17.03 6.92
C ASN A 169 5.09 17.77 7.34
N LYS A 170 4.15 17.99 6.41
CA LYS A 170 2.84 18.62 6.70
C LYS A 170 2.06 17.83 7.75
N TYR A 171 2.10 16.52 7.66
CA TYR A 171 1.35 15.61 8.54
C TYR A 171 2.25 14.81 9.47
N ALA A 172 3.32 15.48 9.98
CA ALA A 172 4.25 14.85 10.91
C ALA A 172 3.54 14.24 12.15
N GLY A 173 3.93 13.01 12.48
CA GLY A 173 3.31 12.21 13.54
C GLY A 173 2.09 11.38 13.08
N ARG A 174 1.55 11.64 11.88
CA ARG A 174 0.41 10.90 11.33
C ARG A 174 0.81 9.76 10.40
N ILE A 175 2.06 9.71 9.93
CA ILE A 175 2.52 8.74 8.95
C ILE A 175 3.15 7.54 9.67
N ALA A 176 2.51 6.37 9.59
CA ALA A 176 2.98 5.13 10.21
C ALA A 176 3.81 4.29 9.24
N ALA A 177 3.52 4.37 7.94
CA ALA A 177 4.20 3.59 6.93
C ALA A 177 4.48 4.40 5.66
N ILE A 178 5.52 4.00 4.95
CA ILE A 178 5.94 4.54 3.65
C ILE A 178 5.97 3.40 2.64
N HIS A 179 5.15 3.48 1.59
CA HIS A 179 5.31 2.64 0.43
C HIS A 179 6.41 3.17 -0.48
N ILE A 180 7.40 2.30 -0.71
CA ILE A 180 8.50 2.53 -1.63
C ILE A 180 8.09 1.96 -2.98
N LYS A 181 7.42 2.81 -3.77
CA LYS A 181 7.00 2.54 -5.13
C LYS A 181 7.68 3.55 -6.04
N GLU A 182 8.55 3.09 -6.93
CA GLU A 182 9.22 4.00 -7.86
C GLU A 182 8.38 4.22 -9.10
N ASN A 183 8.16 5.48 -9.44
CA ASN A 183 7.48 5.89 -10.66
C ASN A 183 8.38 6.77 -11.54
N GLY A 184 8.26 6.59 -12.85
CA GLY A 184 9.11 7.28 -13.84
C GLY A 184 8.61 8.65 -14.29
N ALA A 185 7.35 9.04 -13.97
CA ALA A 185 6.77 10.28 -14.48
C ALA A 185 5.60 10.78 -13.62
N VAL A 186 5.32 12.07 -13.75
CA VAL A 186 4.09 12.69 -13.24
C VAL A 186 2.97 12.50 -14.26
N ILE A 187 1.82 12.01 -13.80
CA ILE A 187 0.61 11.82 -14.64
C ILE A 187 -0.57 12.68 -14.17
N GLY A 188 -0.48 13.26 -12.96
CA GLY A 188 -1.55 14.03 -12.33
C GLY A 188 -2.52 13.16 -11.54
N ALA A 189 -3.50 13.81 -10.94
CA ALA A 189 -4.57 13.18 -10.16
C ALA A 189 -5.91 13.38 -10.87
N ASP A 190 -6.43 12.31 -11.47
CA ASP A 190 -7.78 12.30 -12.02
C ASP A 190 -8.83 12.25 -10.92
N LYS A 191 -10.02 12.82 -11.17
CA LYS A 191 -11.15 12.70 -10.26
C LYS A 191 -11.51 11.23 -10.04
N PRO A 192 -11.47 10.71 -8.80
CA PRO A 192 -11.83 9.33 -8.51
C PRO A 192 -13.34 9.10 -8.70
N LYS A 193 -13.76 7.85 -8.58
CA LYS A 193 -15.18 7.50 -8.55
C LYS A 193 -15.78 7.83 -7.21
N SER A 194 -17.07 8.19 -7.21
CA SER A 194 -17.87 8.32 -6.00
C SER A 194 -18.14 6.96 -5.37
N ARG A 195 -18.28 6.93 -4.06
CA ARG A 195 -18.75 5.74 -3.33
C ARG A 195 -20.20 5.36 -3.68
N TYR A 196 -20.96 6.30 -4.24
CA TYR A 196 -22.33 6.11 -4.69
C TYR A 196 -22.45 5.70 -6.15
N ASP A 197 -21.33 5.67 -6.89
CA ASP A 197 -21.32 5.18 -8.27
C ASP A 197 -21.58 3.68 -8.30
N ALA A 198 -22.30 3.23 -9.32
CA ALA A 198 -22.47 1.79 -9.53
C ALA A 198 -21.08 1.16 -9.79
N PRO A 199 -20.79 0.00 -9.18
CA PRO A 199 -19.54 -0.69 -9.45
C PRO A 199 -19.42 -1.01 -10.95
N PRO A 200 -18.21 -0.95 -11.52
CA PRO A 200 -18.01 -1.26 -12.93
C PRO A 200 -18.49 -2.70 -13.21
N LYS A 201 -19.36 -2.84 -14.21
CA LYS A 201 -19.81 -4.14 -14.70
C LYS A 201 -18.87 -4.59 -15.82
N PHE A 202 -18.19 -5.68 -15.60
CA PHE A 202 -17.39 -6.32 -16.63
C PHE A 202 -18.14 -7.51 -17.20
N GLU A 203 -18.06 -7.70 -18.51
CA GLU A 203 -18.48 -8.95 -19.14
C GLU A 203 -17.55 -10.07 -18.67
N ILE A 204 -18.11 -11.25 -18.48
CA ILE A 204 -17.32 -12.44 -18.13
C ILE A 204 -17.07 -13.23 -19.41
N GLY A 205 -15.82 -13.44 -19.73
CA GLY A 205 -15.39 -14.21 -20.89
C GLY A 205 -15.67 -15.71 -20.74
N PRO A 206 -15.49 -16.47 -21.83
CA PRO A 206 -15.68 -17.93 -21.82
C PRO A 206 -14.77 -18.68 -20.84
N ASP A 207 -13.66 -18.08 -20.44
CA ASP A 207 -12.68 -18.59 -19.47
C ASP A 207 -13.03 -18.24 -18.01
N GLY A 208 -14.20 -17.61 -17.79
CA GLY A 208 -14.65 -17.15 -16.47
C GLY A 208 -13.97 -15.89 -15.96
N LYS A 209 -13.16 -15.22 -16.78
CA LYS A 209 -12.44 -13.99 -16.40
C LYS A 209 -13.15 -12.73 -16.87
N PRO A 210 -12.98 -11.59 -16.17
CA PRO A 210 -13.50 -10.32 -16.63
C PRO A 210 -12.90 -9.89 -17.97
N VAL A 211 -13.74 -9.46 -18.89
CA VAL A 211 -13.33 -8.82 -20.15
C VAL A 211 -13.26 -7.33 -19.90
N PHE A 212 -12.04 -6.80 -19.81
CA PHE A 212 -11.83 -5.39 -19.62
C PHE A 212 -12.02 -4.60 -20.92
N PRO A 213 -12.71 -3.42 -20.87
CA PRO A 213 -12.84 -2.52 -22.01
C PRO A 213 -11.46 -2.08 -22.53
N PRO A 214 -11.34 -1.74 -23.84
CA PRO A 214 -10.08 -1.30 -24.43
C PRO A 214 -9.44 -0.11 -23.70
N GLU A 215 -10.24 0.86 -23.26
CA GLU A 215 -9.76 2.04 -22.53
C GLU A 215 -9.14 1.63 -21.18
N PHE A 216 -9.74 0.67 -20.48
CA PHE A 216 -9.21 0.15 -19.22
C PHE A 216 -7.87 -0.57 -19.42
N LYS A 217 -7.77 -1.40 -20.47
CA LYS A 217 -6.51 -2.06 -20.83
C LYS A 217 -5.41 -1.04 -21.15
N LYS A 218 -5.73 -0.03 -21.95
CA LYS A 218 -4.79 1.05 -22.29
C LYS A 218 -4.33 1.79 -21.04
N MET A 219 -5.24 2.12 -20.13
CA MET A 219 -4.90 2.76 -18.85
C MET A 219 -3.95 1.89 -18.02
N MET A 220 -4.20 0.58 -17.93
CA MET A 220 -3.31 -0.35 -17.24
C MET A 220 -1.92 -0.41 -17.89
N GLU A 221 -1.85 -0.49 -19.22
CA GLU A 221 -0.58 -0.48 -19.97
C GLU A 221 0.21 0.83 -19.77
N GLU A 222 -0.47 1.97 -19.67
CA GLU A 222 0.16 3.26 -19.38
C GLU A 222 0.70 3.31 -17.93
N ARG A 223 -0.05 2.77 -16.96
CA ARG A 223 0.40 2.65 -15.57
C ARG A 223 1.59 1.69 -15.42
N GLU A 224 1.60 0.58 -16.16
CA GLU A 224 2.73 -0.34 -16.16
C GLU A 224 4.05 0.34 -16.58
N LYS A 225 3.97 1.28 -17.55
CA LYS A 225 5.15 2.05 -18.02
C LYS A 225 5.73 2.99 -16.96
N LEU A 226 4.98 3.32 -15.91
CA LEU A 226 5.48 4.11 -14.79
C LEU A 226 6.47 3.32 -13.93
N ASN A 227 6.40 1.98 -13.94
CA ASN A 227 7.25 1.16 -13.12
C ASN A 227 8.70 1.16 -13.66
N VAL A 228 9.59 1.77 -12.91
CA VAL A 228 11.02 1.85 -13.20
C VAL A 228 11.82 1.30 -12.01
N PRO A 229 13.13 0.98 -12.17
CA PRO A 229 13.96 0.54 -11.05
C PRO A 229 13.98 1.57 -9.93
N THR A 230 13.95 1.11 -8.68
CA THR A 230 14.05 1.99 -7.50
C THR A 230 15.31 2.85 -7.58
N GLY A 231 15.16 4.16 -7.33
CA GLY A 231 16.23 5.16 -7.42
C GLY A 231 16.53 5.69 -8.83
N THR A 232 15.72 5.30 -9.84
CA THR A 232 15.88 5.83 -11.21
C THR A 232 14.72 6.67 -11.70
N GLY A 233 13.66 6.78 -10.90
CA GLY A 233 12.47 7.53 -11.20
C GLY A 233 12.48 8.95 -10.63
N ILE A 234 11.30 9.41 -10.21
CA ILE A 234 11.06 10.81 -9.81
C ILE A 234 11.05 11.02 -8.29
N VAL A 235 11.19 9.97 -7.47
CA VAL A 235 11.15 10.07 -6.01
C VAL A 235 12.55 10.23 -5.42
N ASP A 236 12.76 11.27 -4.60
CA ASP A 236 14.00 11.41 -3.79
C ASP A 236 13.89 10.58 -2.51
N TRP A 237 14.26 9.31 -2.61
CA TRP A 237 14.18 8.36 -1.50
C TRP A 237 15.02 8.74 -0.29
N LYS A 238 16.14 9.45 -0.48
CA LYS A 238 16.96 9.94 0.65
C LYS A 238 16.22 11.00 1.44
N ALA A 239 15.61 11.95 0.74
CA ALA A 239 14.82 12.99 1.37
C ALA A 239 13.53 12.43 2.01
N VAL A 240 12.84 11.49 1.34
CA VAL A 240 11.67 10.79 1.90
C VAL A 240 12.03 10.08 3.19
N LYS A 241 13.10 9.27 3.20
CA LYS A 241 13.56 8.57 4.40
C LYS A 241 13.89 9.54 5.52
N ALA A 242 14.63 10.61 5.24
CA ALA A 242 15.00 11.59 6.25
C ALA A 242 13.76 12.28 6.86
N ALA A 243 12.75 12.63 6.04
CA ALA A 243 11.52 13.23 6.53
C ALA A 243 10.68 12.24 7.36
N ALA A 244 10.58 10.98 6.92
CA ALA A 244 9.83 9.96 7.62
C ALA A 244 10.47 9.63 8.99
N ASP A 245 11.78 9.42 9.05
CA ASP A 245 12.49 9.12 10.28
C ASP A 245 12.46 10.30 11.29
N ALA A 246 12.41 11.54 10.79
CA ALA A 246 12.36 12.72 11.64
C ALA A 246 11.00 12.94 12.32
N GLN A 247 9.92 12.43 11.75
CA GLN A 247 8.56 12.70 12.25
C GLN A 247 8.04 11.62 13.20
N ARG A 248 8.59 10.41 13.16
CA ARG A 248 8.11 9.27 13.97
C ARG A 248 9.19 8.20 14.10
N ASP A 249 9.33 7.65 15.31
CA ASP A 249 10.09 6.42 15.53
C ASP A 249 9.34 5.21 14.93
N ASN A 250 10.06 4.22 14.44
CA ASN A 250 9.54 2.96 13.95
C ASN A 250 8.56 3.09 12.76
N VAL A 251 8.90 3.94 11.78
CA VAL A 251 8.18 3.98 10.50
C VAL A 251 8.37 2.64 9.77
N ILE A 252 7.27 2.07 9.29
CA ILE A 252 7.28 0.85 8.48
C ILE A 252 7.61 1.24 7.03
N TYR A 253 8.63 0.65 6.46
CA TYR A 253 9.00 0.85 5.05
C TYR A 253 8.64 -0.39 4.25
N VAL A 254 7.83 -0.23 3.20
CA VAL A 254 7.29 -1.32 2.42
C VAL A 254 7.57 -1.11 0.94
N VAL A 255 8.24 -2.06 0.30
CA VAL A 255 8.37 -2.05 -1.17
C VAL A 255 7.09 -2.57 -1.79
N GLU A 256 6.52 -1.80 -2.73
CA GLU A 256 5.45 -2.25 -3.58
C GLU A 256 5.78 -2.09 -5.06
N ARG A 257 5.39 -3.11 -5.85
CA ARG A 257 5.57 -3.10 -7.30
C ARG A 257 4.35 -3.69 -8.00
N GLU A 258 3.81 -2.94 -8.95
CA GLU A 258 2.63 -3.37 -9.73
C GLU A 258 2.99 -4.03 -11.06
N ALA A 259 4.15 -3.73 -11.63
CA ALA A 259 4.63 -4.31 -12.88
C ALA A 259 6.14 -4.59 -12.86
N SER A 260 6.59 -5.44 -13.75
CA SER A 260 8.00 -5.66 -14.04
C SER A 260 8.55 -4.54 -14.94
N TYR A 261 9.85 -4.43 -15.02
CA TYR A 261 10.54 -3.54 -15.95
C TYR A 261 11.68 -4.27 -16.67
N GLY A 262 12.06 -3.75 -17.83
CA GLY A 262 13.25 -4.23 -18.55
C GLY A 262 13.21 -5.70 -18.99
N GLY A 263 12.02 -6.29 -19.15
CA GLY A 263 11.83 -7.70 -19.52
C GLY A 263 12.17 -8.71 -18.41
N LYS A 264 12.33 -8.25 -17.16
CA LYS A 264 12.63 -9.07 -15.99
C LYS A 264 11.34 -9.64 -15.39
N SER A 265 11.47 -10.72 -14.61
CA SER A 265 10.39 -11.20 -13.75
C SER A 265 10.15 -10.26 -12.56
N ARG A 266 8.98 -10.36 -11.91
CA ARG A 266 8.69 -9.64 -10.66
C ARG A 266 9.72 -9.92 -9.58
N ILE A 267 10.15 -11.17 -9.41
CA ILE A 267 11.13 -11.58 -8.41
C ILE A 267 12.49 -10.92 -8.66
N GLU A 268 12.94 -10.86 -9.90
CA GLU A 268 14.19 -10.15 -10.25
C GLU A 268 14.09 -8.65 -9.94
N CYS A 269 12.97 -8.01 -10.31
CA CYS A 269 12.75 -6.59 -9.99
C CYS A 269 12.75 -6.34 -8.48
N LEU A 270 12.01 -7.14 -7.69
CA LEU A 270 11.94 -7.03 -6.24
C LEU A 270 13.30 -7.29 -5.56
N THR A 271 14.11 -8.19 -6.11
CA THR A 271 15.48 -8.45 -5.62
C THR A 271 16.38 -7.24 -5.87
N GLU A 272 16.25 -6.59 -7.01
CA GLU A 272 17.00 -5.37 -7.33
C GLU A 272 16.57 -4.19 -6.45
N ASP A 273 15.26 -4.05 -6.19
CA ASP A 273 14.74 -2.98 -5.34
C ASP A 273 15.32 -3.04 -3.93
N ILE A 274 15.27 -4.21 -3.27
CA ILE A 274 15.84 -4.35 -1.93
C ILE A 274 17.36 -4.20 -1.93
N ALA A 275 18.04 -4.66 -2.95
CA ALA A 275 19.49 -4.50 -3.08
C ALA A 275 19.87 -3.02 -3.21
N TRP A 276 19.13 -2.26 -4.02
CA TRP A 276 19.34 -0.83 -4.16
C TRP A 276 19.11 -0.07 -2.84
N LEU A 277 18.03 -0.38 -2.13
CA LEU A 277 17.70 0.24 -0.85
C LEU A 277 18.79 0.01 0.21
N LYS A 278 19.28 -1.22 0.32
CA LYS A 278 20.38 -1.57 1.24
C LYS A 278 21.68 -0.87 0.92
N ALA A 279 21.94 -0.63 -0.36
CA ALA A 279 23.19 0.01 -0.81
C ALA A 279 23.16 1.54 -0.71
N ASN A 280 21.99 2.18 -0.74
CA ASN A 280 21.86 3.63 -0.92
C ASN A 280 21.19 4.37 0.25
N LEU A 281 20.44 3.68 1.08
CA LEU A 281 19.71 4.22 2.24
C LEU A 281 20.07 3.47 3.53
#